data_35c1b72734ed8634a878ede6e94a7b4b
#
_entry.id   35c1b72734ed8634a878ede6e94a7b4b
#
_cell.length_a   1.000
_cell.length_b   1.000
_cell.length_c   1.000
_cell.angle_alpha   90.00
_cell.angle_beta   90.00
_cell.angle_gamma   90.00
#
_symmetry.space_group_name_H-M   'P 1'
#
loop_
_entity.id
_entity.type
_entity.pdbx_description
1 polymer ?
#
loop_
_entity_poly.entity_id
_entity_poly.type
_entity_poly.pdbx_seq_one_letter_code
_entity_poly.pdbx_strand_id
1 'polypeptide(L)'
;MLKILFSPIRQRAGSRWIAGSALIVTFICSAVVAADSLPTDCDTARDRAKSKYGAVRHYFDMFNQCVTRANGDTSQCEAALNDQQAALGDFIFAQRVAQDVCGREGLSGDMVQSAQSVRE
;
A
#
# COMPACT_ATOMS: atom_id res chain seq x y z
N MET A 1 11.73 -38.87 -3.62
CA MET A 1 12.24 -38.94 -2.25
C MET A 1 13.09 -37.71 -1.98
N LEU A 2 12.54 -36.71 -1.30
CA LEU A 2 13.24 -35.46 -1.00
C LEU A 2 13.64 -35.50 0.48
N LYS A 3 14.93 -35.61 0.76
CA LYS A 3 15.48 -35.58 2.12
C LYS A 3 15.67 -34.12 2.54
N ILE A 4 14.81 -33.65 3.45
CA ILE A 4 14.99 -32.36 4.12
C ILE A 4 15.98 -32.54 5.25
N LEU A 5 17.17 -31.91 5.11
CA LEU A 5 18.21 -31.87 6.13
C LEU A 5 17.89 -30.76 7.13
N PHE A 6 17.39 -31.13 8.28
CA PHE A 6 17.30 -30.25 9.44
C PHE A 6 18.67 -30.09 10.08
N SER A 7 19.22 -28.87 10.08
CA SER A 7 20.42 -28.53 10.86
C SER A 7 19.98 -28.04 12.26
N PRO A 8 20.52 -28.62 13.34
CA PRO A 8 20.21 -28.14 14.68
C PRO A 8 21.06 -26.92 15.02
N ILE A 9 20.37 -25.81 15.34
CA ILE A 9 20.99 -24.60 15.89
C ILE A 9 21.43 -24.89 17.32
N ARG A 10 22.76 -24.94 17.52
CA ARG A 10 23.41 -25.12 18.81
C ARG A 10 23.28 -23.84 19.64
N GLN A 11 22.36 -23.80 20.59
CA GLN A 11 22.29 -22.76 21.62
C GLN A 11 23.48 -22.93 22.59
N ARG A 12 24.41 -21.97 22.58
CA ARG A 12 25.42 -21.85 23.63
C ARG A 12 24.83 -21.06 24.81
N ALA A 13 24.57 -21.75 25.88
CA ALA A 13 24.30 -21.16 27.20
C ALA A 13 25.57 -20.46 27.70
N GLY A 14 25.53 -19.16 27.80
CA GLY A 14 26.51 -18.31 28.47
C GLY A 14 25.85 -17.61 29.65
N SER A 15 25.92 -18.24 30.82
CA SER A 15 25.49 -17.68 32.09
C SER A 15 26.42 -16.53 32.49
N ARG A 16 25.92 -15.30 32.58
CA ARG A 16 26.52 -14.23 33.40
C ARG A 16 25.39 -13.43 34.06
N TRP A 17 25.26 -13.69 35.33
CA TRP A 17 24.45 -12.91 36.26
C TRP A 17 24.98 -11.47 36.33
N ILE A 18 24.19 -10.48 35.95
CA ILE A 18 24.37 -9.10 36.35
C ILE A 18 22.99 -8.63 36.83
N ALA A 19 22.92 -8.49 38.18
CA ALA A 19 21.81 -7.82 38.83
C ALA A 19 21.87 -6.34 38.45
N GLY A 20 20.90 -5.88 37.69
CA GLY A 20 20.66 -4.48 37.37
C GLY A 20 19.18 -4.30 37.18
N SER A 21 18.50 -3.72 38.19
CA SER A 21 17.11 -3.31 38.11
C SER A 21 16.97 -2.25 37.02
N ALA A 22 16.66 -2.66 35.79
CA ALA A 22 16.23 -1.77 34.73
C ALA A 22 14.70 -1.75 34.75
N LEU A 23 14.13 -0.66 35.21
CA LEU A 23 12.74 -0.28 34.97
C LEU A 23 12.53 -0.25 33.46
N ILE A 24 11.99 -1.34 32.93
CA ILE A 24 11.50 -1.38 31.55
C ILE A 24 10.20 -0.59 31.53
N VAL A 25 10.32 0.70 31.26
CA VAL A 25 9.19 1.51 30.83
C VAL A 25 8.83 1.01 29.43
N THR A 26 7.93 0.05 29.37
CA THR A 26 7.29 -0.33 28.12
C THR A 26 6.44 0.84 27.66
N PHE A 27 7.02 1.68 26.81
CA PHE A 27 6.26 2.59 25.96
C PHE A 27 5.43 1.72 25.02
N ILE A 28 4.20 1.41 25.45
CA ILE A 28 3.18 0.91 24.54
C ILE A 28 2.84 2.11 23.64
N CYS A 29 3.56 2.22 22.52
CA CYS A 29 3.18 3.08 21.43
C CYS A 29 1.89 2.45 20.86
N SER A 30 0.75 2.82 21.48
CA SER A 30 -0.56 2.59 20.86
C SER A 30 -0.59 3.43 19.60
N ALA A 31 -0.10 2.86 18.50
CA ALA A 31 -0.43 3.36 17.19
C ALA A 31 -1.95 3.21 17.06
N VAL A 32 -2.65 4.27 17.41
CA VAL A 32 -4.05 4.45 17.01
C VAL A 32 -4.00 4.54 15.49
N VAL A 33 -4.09 3.40 14.82
CA VAL A 33 -4.44 3.35 13.42
C VAL A 33 -5.85 3.93 13.42
N ALA A 34 -5.96 5.22 13.07
CA ALA A 34 -7.24 5.82 12.77
C ALA A 34 -7.84 4.95 11.65
N ALA A 35 -8.78 4.09 12.01
CA ALA A 35 -9.57 3.38 11.04
C ALA A 35 -10.27 4.48 10.23
N ASP A 36 -9.77 4.74 9.02
CA ASP A 36 -10.38 5.67 8.08
C ASP A 36 -11.82 5.22 7.90
N SER A 37 -12.75 5.88 8.60
CA SER A 37 -14.16 5.56 8.51
C SER A 37 -14.59 5.71 7.04
N LEU A 38 -15.31 4.71 6.54
CA LEU A 38 -15.85 4.79 5.18
C LEU A 38 -16.77 6.00 5.09
N PRO A 39 -16.68 6.80 4.01
CA PRO A 39 -17.55 7.94 3.81
C PRO A 39 -19.00 7.46 3.72
N THR A 40 -19.90 8.21 4.38
CA THR A 40 -21.33 7.92 4.41
C THR A 40 -22.13 8.85 3.51
N ASP A 41 -21.51 9.91 3.01
CA ASP A 41 -22.11 10.87 2.07
C ASP A 41 -21.40 10.81 0.71
N CYS A 42 -22.18 11.14 -0.34
CA CYS A 42 -21.73 11.02 -1.72
C CYS A 42 -20.60 11.97 -2.08
N ASP A 43 -20.61 13.20 -1.57
CA ASP A 43 -19.61 14.21 -1.93
C ASP A 43 -18.25 13.84 -1.35
N THR A 44 -18.20 13.43 -0.08
CA THR A 44 -16.97 12.93 0.55
C THR A 44 -16.46 11.67 -0.15
N ALA A 45 -17.35 10.75 -0.54
CA ALA A 45 -16.97 9.54 -1.27
C ALA A 45 -16.34 9.87 -2.65
N ARG A 46 -16.93 10.81 -3.38
CA ARG A 46 -16.41 11.30 -4.67
C ARG A 46 -15.06 12.00 -4.52
N ASP A 47 -14.92 12.87 -3.54
CA ASP A 47 -13.67 13.60 -3.31
C ASP A 47 -12.54 12.66 -2.90
N ARG A 48 -12.84 11.65 -2.10
CA ARG A 48 -11.89 10.58 -1.79
C ARG A 48 -11.45 9.82 -3.03
N ALA A 49 -12.38 9.44 -3.91
CA ALA A 49 -12.06 8.75 -5.16
C ALA A 49 -11.23 9.64 -6.11
N LYS A 50 -11.53 10.94 -6.21
CA LYS A 50 -10.73 11.90 -7.00
C LYS A 50 -9.31 12.03 -6.44
N SER A 51 -9.15 12.09 -5.12
CA SER A 51 -7.84 12.14 -4.48
C SER A 51 -7.02 10.87 -4.78
N LYS A 52 -7.64 9.69 -4.70
CA LYS A 52 -6.98 8.42 -5.04
C LYS A 52 -6.62 8.32 -6.52
N TYR A 53 -7.46 8.86 -7.42
CA TYR A 53 -7.12 8.98 -8.83
C TYR A 53 -5.89 9.88 -9.07
N GLY A 54 -5.78 10.99 -8.34
CA GLY A 54 -4.59 11.84 -8.37
C GLY A 54 -3.32 11.07 -7.98
N ALA A 55 -3.41 10.21 -6.96
CA ALA A 55 -2.31 9.33 -6.55
C ALA A 55 -1.92 8.33 -7.66
N VAL A 56 -2.89 7.72 -8.36
CA VAL A 56 -2.62 6.82 -9.49
C VAL A 56 -1.79 7.52 -10.56
N ARG A 57 -2.18 8.74 -10.94
CA ARG A 57 -1.43 9.53 -11.93
C ARG A 57 -0.02 9.85 -11.46
N HIS A 58 0.14 10.25 -10.22
CA HIS A 58 1.44 10.56 -9.63
C HIS A 58 2.39 9.36 -9.68
N TYR A 59 1.95 8.20 -9.23
CA TYR A 59 2.80 6.99 -9.23
C TYR A 59 3.04 6.45 -10.64
N PHE A 60 2.11 6.64 -11.56
CA PHE A 60 2.32 6.33 -12.97
C PHE A 60 3.44 7.19 -13.58
N ASP A 61 3.44 8.49 -13.30
CA ASP A 61 4.49 9.40 -13.76
C ASP A 61 5.85 9.02 -13.14
N MET A 62 5.88 8.63 -11.85
CA MET A 62 7.10 8.16 -11.19
C MET A 62 7.64 6.87 -11.84
N PHE A 63 6.77 5.92 -12.15
CA PHE A 63 7.16 4.69 -12.85
C PHE A 63 7.74 5.00 -14.23
N ASN A 64 7.08 5.84 -15.03
CA ASN A 64 7.56 6.24 -16.35
C ASN A 64 8.92 6.95 -16.27
N GLN A 65 9.12 7.82 -15.28
CA GLN A 65 10.42 8.46 -15.05
C GLN A 65 11.51 7.45 -14.69
N CYS A 66 11.18 6.44 -13.87
CA CYS A 66 12.11 5.37 -13.55
C CYS A 66 12.51 4.59 -14.81
N VAL A 67 11.54 4.15 -15.62
CA VAL A 67 11.78 3.40 -16.86
C VAL A 67 12.63 4.20 -17.84
N THR A 68 12.37 5.51 -17.97
CA THR A 68 13.14 6.41 -18.81
C THR A 68 14.61 6.51 -18.35
N ARG A 69 14.84 6.64 -17.04
CA ARG A 69 16.21 6.66 -16.46
C ARG A 69 16.94 5.34 -16.61
N ALA A 70 16.21 4.25 -16.55
CA ALA A 70 16.73 2.88 -16.69
C ALA A 70 16.88 2.45 -18.18
N ASN A 71 16.74 3.37 -19.13
CA ASN A 71 16.83 3.10 -20.58
C ASN A 71 15.88 1.97 -21.04
N GLY A 72 14.69 1.90 -20.44
CA GLY A 72 13.67 0.89 -20.76
C GLY A 72 13.76 -0.41 -19.93
N ASP A 73 14.75 -0.54 -19.05
CA ASP A 73 14.86 -1.70 -18.17
C ASP A 73 13.88 -1.58 -16.99
N THR A 74 12.73 -2.23 -17.12
CA THR A 74 11.66 -2.19 -16.11
C THR A 74 12.01 -2.98 -14.84
N SER A 75 13.01 -3.88 -14.88
CA SER A 75 13.42 -4.67 -13.72
C SER A 75 13.98 -3.81 -12.58
N GLN A 76 14.53 -2.65 -12.91
CA GLN A 76 15.04 -1.68 -11.93
C GLN A 76 13.93 -0.81 -11.32
N CYS A 77 12.70 -0.90 -11.82
CA CYS A 77 11.57 -0.06 -11.44
C CYS A 77 10.49 -0.83 -10.67
N GLU A 78 10.81 -2.00 -10.12
CA GLU A 78 9.86 -2.87 -9.43
C GLU A 78 9.18 -2.15 -8.25
N ALA A 79 9.92 -1.37 -7.45
CA ALA A 79 9.35 -0.60 -6.35
C ALA A 79 8.32 0.43 -6.85
N ALA A 80 8.64 1.19 -7.90
CA ALA A 80 7.74 2.17 -8.48
C ALA A 80 6.50 1.52 -9.12
N LEU A 81 6.65 0.33 -9.69
CA LEU A 81 5.54 -0.47 -10.22
C LEU A 81 4.61 -0.94 -9.09
N ASN A 82 5.16 -1.41 -7.97
CA ASN A 82 4.39 -1.83 -6.82
C ASN A 82 3.59 -0.66 -6.21
N ASP A 83 4.20 0.51 -6.09
CA ASP A 83 3.53 1.73 -5.61
C ASP A 83 2.38 2.14 -6.55
N GLN A 84 2.58 2.06 -7.85
CA GLN A 84 1.53 2.32 -8.84
C GLN A 84 0.37 1.32 -8.71
N GLN A 85 0.66 0.02 -8.55
CA GLN A 85 -0.37 -1.01 -8.38
C GLN A 85 -1.15 -0.83 -7.08
N ALA A 86 -0.48 -0.46 -5.99
CA ALA A 86 -1.12 -0.16 -4.72
C ALA A 86 -2.06 1.04 -4.83
N ALA A 87 -1.62 2.13 -5.47
CA ALA A 87 -2.45 3.32 -5.70
C ALA A 87 -3.68 3.01 -6.57
N LEU A 88 -3.52 2.15 -7.59
CA LEU A 88 -4.63 1.70 -8.42
C LEU A 88 -5.65 0.87 -7.62
N GLY A 89 -5.19 -0.02 -6.74
CA GLY A 89 -6.04 -0.79 -5.83
C GLY A 89 -6.86 0.11 -4.92
N ASP A 90 -6.22 1.10 -4.32
CA ASP A 90 -6.86 2.12 -3.47
C ASP A 90 -7.92 2.93 -4.22
N PHE A 91 -7.64 3.31 -5.47
CA PHE A 91 -8.59 4.03 -6.31
C PHE A 91 -9.80 3.17 -6.65
N ILE A 92 -9.61 1.91 -7.06
CA ILE A 92 -10.70 0.97 -7.37
C ILE A 92 -11.60 0.77 -6.16
N PHE A 93 -11.01 0.65 -4.97
CA PHE A 93 -11.77 0.54 -3.73
C PHE A 93 -12.59 1.81 -3.45
N ALA A 94 -11.97 3.00 -3.52
CA ALA A 94 -12.66 4.28 -3.30
C ALA A 94 -13.77 4.52 -4.34
N GLN A 95 -13.56 4.09 -5.59
CA GLN A 95 -14.58 4.13 -6.64
C GLN A 95 -15.81 3.27 -6.30
N ARG A 96 -15.59 2.05 -5.82
CA ARG A 96 -16.70 1.16 -5.40
C ARG A 96 -17.49 1.78 -4.26
N VAL A 97 -16.82 2.33 -3.26
CA VAL A 97 -17.47 3.03 -2.14
C VAL A 97 -18.29 4.22 -2.67
N ALA A 98 -17.76 5.01 -3.59
CA ALA A 98 -18.49 6.11 -4.19
C ALA A 98 -19.73 5.64 -4.99
N GLN A 99 -19.63 4.53 -5.71
CA GLN A 99 -20.75 3.93 -6.42
C GLN A 99 -21.83 3.40 -5.46
N ASP A 100 -21.43 2.80 -4.35
CA ASP A 100 -22.37 2.30 -3.34
C ASP A 100 -23.08 3.43 -2.61
N VAL A 101 -22.37 4.50 -2.25
CA VAL A 101 -22.92 5.65 -1.51
C VAL A 101 -23.73 6.59 -2.42
N CYS A 102 -23.29 6.81 -3.68
CA CYS A 102 -23.93 7.71 -4.64
C CYS A 102 -24.88 7.03 -5.63
N GLY A 103 -24.95 5.71 -5.62
CA GLY A 103 -25.55 4.95 -6.70
C GLY A 103 -24.63 4.89 -7.94
N ARG A 104 -25.18 4.49 -9.09
CA ARG A 104 -24.40 4.23 -10.31
C ARG A 104 -23.70 5.46 -10.92
N GLU A 105 -24.08 6.65 -10.50
CA GLU A 105 -23.53 7.92 -11.00
C GLU A 105 -22.32 8.43 -10.19
N GLY A 106 -21.70 7.58 -9.38
CA GLY A 106 -20.68 7.95 -8.40
C GLY A 106 -19.46 8.69 -8.94
N LEU A 107 -18.97 8.36 -10.14
CA LEU A 107 -17.80 8.99 -10.77
C LEU A 107 -18.05 9.23 -12.26
N SER A 108 -17.36 10.25 -12.83
CA SER A 108 -17.36 10.44 -14.27
C SER A 108 -16.69 9.24 -14.97
N GLY A 109 -17.30 8.77 -16.06
CA GLY A 109 -16.78 7.64 -16.86
C GLY A 109 -15.32 7.86 -17.30
N ASP A 110 -14.93 9.09 -17.57
CA ASP A 110 -13.58 9.46 -18.00
C ASP A 110 -12.50 9.13 -16.99
N MET A 111 -12.76 9.34 -15.69
CA MET A 111 -11.80 8.98 -14.63
C MET A 111 -11.64 7.47 -14.49
N VAL A 112 -12.73 6.73 -14.62
CA VAL A 112 -12.71 5.27 -14.56
C VAL A 112 -11.94 4.68 -15.74
N GLN A 113 -12.21 5.18 -16.94
CA GLN A 113 -11.55 4.73 -18.16
C GLN A 113 -10.07 5.06 -18.16
N SER A 114 -9.70 6.28 -17.72
CA SER A 114 -8.30 6.68 -17.62
C SER A 114 -7.51 5.85 -16.61
N ALA A 115 -8.12 5.47 -15.48
CA ALA A 115 -7.46 4.61 -14.50
C ALA A 115 -7.30 3.17 -15.01
N GLN A 116 -8.23 2.69 -15.85
CA GLN A 116 -8.14 1.36 -16.46
C GLN A 116 -7.05 1.29 -17.54
N SER A 117 -6.85 2.36 -18.32
CA SER A 117 -5.81 2.41 -19.35
C SER A 117 -4.37 2.41 -18.79
N VAL A 118 -4.21 2.74 -17.51
CA VAL A 118 -2.91 2.67 -16.81
C VAL A 118 -2.55 1.22 -16.43
N ARG A 119 -3.50 0.30 -16.51
CA ARG A 119 -3.34 -1.10 -16.10
C ARG A 119 -2.81 -2.00 -17.24
N GLU A 120 -2.99 -1.60 -18.51
CA GLU A 120 -2.56 -2.34 -19.70
C GLU A 120 -1.14 -1.95 -20.13
#